data_8ece0a04d694a631497a025af872d0f5
#
_entry.id   8ece0a04d694a631497a025af872d0f5
#
_cell.length_a   1.000
_cell.length_b   1.000
_cell.length_c   1.000
_cell.angle_alpha   90.00
_cell.angle_beta   90.00
_cell.angle_gamma   90.00
#
_symmetry.space_group_name_H-M   'P 1'
#
loop_
_entity.id
_entity.type
_entity.pdbx_description
1 polymer ?
#
loop_
_entity_poly.entity_id
_entity_poly.type
_entity_poly.pdbx_seq_one_letter_code
_entity_poly.pdbx_strand_id
1 'polypeptide(L)' 'MTYILDASKMTDKVTSHAYLKEVLELPEYYGNNLDALHDCLEEMTDVEIIVENEENAGNYYRYVKRVMTDYEKYL' A
#
# COMPACT_ATOMS: atom_id res chain seq x y z
N MET A 1 9.59 10.54 -6.38
CA MET A 1 8.87 10.79 -5.15
C MET A 1 8.90 9.56 -4.26
N THR A 2 9.18 9.71 -2.98
CA THR A 2 9.31 8.59 -2.07
C THR A 2 8.20 8.61 -1.02
N TYR A 3 7.54 7.46 -0.83
CA TYR A 3 6.56 7.28 0.22
C TYR A 3 7.10 6.28 1.23
N ILE A 4 6.93 6.59 2.50
CA ILE A 4 7.33 5.68 3.58
C ILE A 4 6.06 5.14 4.24
N LEU A 5 5.91 3.82 4.22
CA LEU A 5 4.76 3.15 4.82
C LEU A 5 5.17 2.47 6.11
N ASP A 6 4.37 2.69 7.15
CA ASP A 6 4.55 1.99 8.43
C ASP A 6 3.60 0.79 8.44
N ALA A 7 4.15 -0.39 8.22
CA ALA A 7 3.35 -1.60 8.12
C ALA A 7 2.60 -1.94 9.42
N SER A 8 3.08 -1.45 10.55
CA SER A 8 2.39 -1.68 11.83
C SER A 8 1.00 -1.05 11.85
N LYS A 9 0.73 -0.11 10.95
CA LYS A 9 -0.59 0.52 10.84
C LYS A 9 -1.53 -0.23 9.91
N MET A 10 -1.04 -1.26 9.26
CA MET A 10 -1.84 -2.09 8.37
C MET A 10 -2.27 -3.35 9.10
N THR A 11 -3.28 -3.21 9.95
CA THR A 11 -3.73 -4.28 10.86
C THR A 11 -4.78 -5.19 10.25
N ASP A 12 -5.73 -4.64 9.53
CA ASP A 12 -6.78 -5.40 8.85
C ASP A 12 -7.11 -4.76 7.51
N LYS A 13 -8.07 -5.33 6.79
CA LYS A 13 -8.41 -4.85 5.44
C LYS A 13 -8.85 -3.39 5.44
N VAL A 14 -9.81 -3.05 6.27
CA VAL A 14 -10.38 -1.69 6.30
C VAL A 14 -9.33 -0.66 6.68
N THR A 15 -8.61 -0.92 7.76
CA THR A 15 -7.58 0.00 8.26
C THR A 15 -6.43 0.13 7.27
N SER A 16 -6.03 -0.98 6.65
CA SER A 16 -4.93 -0.97 5.70
C SER A 16 -5.23 -0.10 4.48
N HIS A 17 -6.41 -0.26 3.91
CA HIS A 17 -6.76 0.53 2.72
C HIS A 17 -6.97 2.00 3.04
N ALA A 18 -7.53 2.31 4.21
CA ALA A 18 -7.66 3.71 4.65
C ALA A 18 -6.28 4.35 4.82
N TYR A 19 -5.34 3.62 5.41
CA TYR A 19 -3.98 4.10 5.60
C TYR A 19 -3.27 4.31 4.26
N LEU A 20 -3.39 3.33 3.36
CA LEU A 20 -2.76 3.43 2.03
C LEU A 20 -3.32 4.61 1.24
N LYS A 21 -4.63 4.82 1.31
CA LYS A 21 -5.26 5.93 0.61
C LYS A 21 -4.68 7.26 1.07
N GLU A 22 -4.53 7.40 2.38
CA GLU A 22 -4.01 8.64 2.95
C GLU A 22 -2.53 8.86 2.61
N VAL A 23 -1.70 7.88 2.86
CA VAL A 23 -0.25 8.02 2.71
C VAL A 23 0.16 8.12 1.25
N LEU A 24 -0.43 7.30 0.39
CA LEU A 24 -0.09 7.30 -1.03
C LEU A 24 -0.90 8.36 -1.83
N GLU A 25 -1.74 9.10 -1.13
CA GLU A 25 -2.55 10.16 -1.76
C GLU A 25 -3.40 9.60 -2.90
N LEU A 26 -4.04 8.45 -2.65
CA LEU A 26 -4.87 7.80 -3.66
C LEU A 26 -6.14 8.61 -3.91
N PRO A 27 -6.73 8.48 -5.11
CA PRO A 27 -7.89 9.29 -5.45
C PRO A 27 -9.13 8.97 -4.62
N GLU A 28 -10.08 9.91 -4.60
CA GLU A 28 -11.32 9.75 -3.84
C GLU A 28 -12.08 8.49 -4.23
N TYR A 29 -11.97 8.07 -5.47
CA TYR A 29 -12.69 6.89 -5.96
C TYR A 29 -11.98 5.57 -5.65
N TYR A 30 -10.91 5.62 -4.87
CA TYR A 30 -10.20 4.39 -4.51
C TYR A 30 -11.14 3.39 -3.86
N GLY A 31 -11.19 2.18 -4.41
CA GLY A 31 -12.19 1.18 -4.03
C GLY A 31 -11.90 0.38 -2.76
N ASN A 32 -10.84 0.68 -2.04
CA ASN A 32 -10.49 0.02 -0.77
C ASN A 32 -10.37 -1.50 -0.88
N ASN A 33 -9.83 -1.98 -1.98
CA ASN A 33 -9.56 -3.40 -2.18
C ASN A 33 -8.25 -3.58 -2.95
N LEU A 34 -7.79 -4.83 -3.04
CA LEU A 34 -6.50 -5.12 -3.66
C LEU A 34 -6.48 -4.82 -5.16
N ASP A 35 -7.59 -5.05 -5.85
CA ASP A 35 -7.66 -4.73 -7.28
C ASP A 35 -7.55 -3.22 -7.51
N ALA A 36 -8.19 -2.42 -6.66
CA ALA A 36 -8.09 -0.98 -6.75
C ALA A 36 -6.67 -0.51 -6.45
N LEU A 37 -6.02 -1.14 -5.47
CA LEU A 37 -4.63 -0.83 -5.15
C LEU A 37 -3.72 -1.14 -6.34
N HIS A 38 -3.94 -2.29 -6.97
CA HIS A 38 -3.20 -2.71 -8.15
C HIS A 38 -3.30 -1.64 -9.24
N ASP A 39 -4.53 -1.21 -9.53
CA ASP A 39 -4.77 -0.22 -10.59
C ASP A 39 -4.11 1.13 -10.26
N CYS A 40 -4.21 1.56 -9.02
CA CYS A 40 -3.60 2.83 -8.61
C CYS A 40 -2.09 2.79 -8.70
N LEU A 41 -1.47 1.68 -8.28
CA LEU A 41 -0.02 1.55 -8.38
C LEU A 41 0.45 1.52 -9.83
N GLU A 42 -0.35 0.92 -10.71
CA GLU A 42 -0.02 0.87 -12.14
C GLU A 42 0.01 2.25 -12.76
N GLU A 43 -0.82 3.15 -12.28
CA GLU A 43 -0.88 4.53 -12.78
C GLU A 43 0.23 5.43 -12.19
N MET A 44 0.84 5.03 -11.10
CA MET A 44 1.89 5.83 -10.45
C MET A 44 3.20 5.72 -11.20
N THR A 45 3.89 6.84 -11.40
CA THR A 45 5.18 6.87 -12.08
C THR A 45 6.22 7.54 -11.18
N ASP A 46 7.48 7.14 -11.35
CA ASP A 46 8.60 7.72 -10.61
C ASP A 46 8.39 7.68 -9.10
N VAL A 47 7.82 6.58 -8.61
CA VAL A 47 7.47 6.40 -7.21
C VAL A 47 8.33 5.33 -6.60
N GLU A 48 8.83 5.61 -5.41
CA GLU A 48 9.56 4.65 -4.59
C GLU A 48 8.80 4.46 -3.30
N ILE A 49 8.57 3.22 -2.91
CA ILE A 49 7.85 2.92 -1.67
C ILE A 49 8.78 2.16 -0.74
N ILE A 50 9.00 2.71 0.44
CA ILE A 50 9.82 2.11 1.49
C ILE A 50 8.88 1.69 2.61
N VAL A 51 8.97 0.43 3.03
CA VAL A 51 8.11 -0.09 4.09
C VAL A 51 8.93 -0.36 5.34
N GLU A 52 8.42 0.13 6.47
CA GLU A 52 9.04 -0.05 7.78
C GLU A 52 8.14 -0.87 8.68
N ASN A 53 8.73 -1.49 9.69
CA ASN A 53 8.00 -2.22 10.73
C ASN A 53 7.15 -3.39 10.20
N GLU A 54 7.62 -4.08 9.18
CA GLU A 54 6.89 -5.21 8.61
C GLU A 54 6.62 -6.31 9.64
N GLU A 55 7.50 -6.50 10.59
CA GLU A 55 7.37 -7.53 11.62
C GLU A 55 6.19 -7.26 12.56
N ASN A 56 5.68 -6.04 12.57
CA ASN A 56 4.54 -5.64 13.40
C ASN A 56 3.25 -5.49 12.61
N ALA A 57 3.26 -5.87 11.33
CA ALA A 57 2.09 -5.74 10.48
C ALA A 57 1.03 -6.80 10.84
N GLY A 58 -0.23 -6.49 10.52
CA GLY A 58 -1.31 -7.46 10.68
C GLY A 58 -1.32 -8.49 9.54
N ASN A 59 -2.20 -9.47 9.66
CA ASN A 59 -2.25 -10.56 8.68
C ASN A 59 -2.59 -10.10 7.26
N TYR A 60 -3.36 -9.05 7.14
CA TYR A 60 -3.77 -8.55 5.83
C TYR A 60 -2.61 -7.98 5.02
N TYR A 61 -1.58 -7.50 5.70
CA TYR A 61 -0.44 -6.88 5.03
C TYR A 61 0.22 -7.80 3.99
N ARG A 62 0.19 -9.11 4.21
CA ARG A 62 0.80 -10.06 3.26
C ARG A 62 0.24 -9.88 1.84
N TYR A 63 -1.05 -9.56 1.74
CA TYR A 63 -1.70 -9.38 0.45
C TYR A 63 -1.32 -8.04 -0.18
N VAL A 64 -1.22 -7.01 0.65
CA VAL A 64 -0.77 -5.69 0.20
C VAL A 64 0.66 -5.77 -0.33
N LYS A 65 1.53 -6.45 0.42
CA LYS A 65 2.93 -6.62 0.03
C LYS A 65 3.04 -7.32 -1.33
N ARG A 66 2.23 -8.34 -1.55
CA ARG A 66 2.27 -9.08 -2.81
C ARG A 66 1.93 -8.17 -4.00
N VAL A 67 0.92 -7.33 -3.85
CA VAL A 67 0.53 -6.38 -4.89
C VAL A 67 1.66 -5.40 -5.16
N MET A 68 2.24 -4.83 -4.13
CA MET A 68 3.33 -3.85 -4.28
C MET A 68 4.56 -4.47 -4.94
N THR A 69 4.90 -5.70 -4.59
CA THR A 69 6.06 -6.39 -5.15
C THR A 69 5.92 -6.58 -6.65
N ASP A 70 4.71 -6.84 -7.14
CA ASP A 70 4.46 -7.04 -8.56
C ASP A 70 4.81 -5.82 -9.41
N TYR A 71 4.86 -4.63 -8.81
CA TYR A 71 5.15 -3.39 -9.54
C TYR A 71 6.57 -2.88 -9.35
N GLU A 72 7.39 -3.64 -8.63
CA GLU A 72 8.78 -3.27 -8.38
C GLU A 72 8.94 -1.88 -7.77
N LYS A 73 7.90 -1.38 -7.08
CA LYS A 73 7.93 -0.09 -6.40
C LYS A 73 8.22 -0.25 -4.92
N TYR A 74 8.28 -1.49 -4.47
CA TYR A 74 8.55 -1.85 -3.08
C TYR A 74 10.03 -2.18 -2.92
N LEU A 75 10.66 -1.61 -1.91
CA LEU A 75 12.08 -1.84 -1.61
C LEU A 75 12.31 -2.62 -0.32
#